data_5c753128d80aa376c5433ef4677f90d8
#
_entry.id   5c753128d80aa376c5433ef4677f90d8
#
_cell.length_a   1.000
_cell.length_b   1.000
_cell.length_c   1.000
_cell.angle_alpha   90.00
_cell.angle_beta   90.00
_cell.angle_gamma   90.00
#
_symmetry.space_group_name_H-M   'P 1'
#
loop_
_entity.id
_entity.type
_entity.pdbx_description
1 polymer ?
#
loop_
_entity_poly.entity_id
_entity_poly.type
_entity_poly.pdbx_seq_one_letter_code
_entity_poly.pdbx_strand_id
1 'polypeptide(L)' 'MEKEYLYSVTIAYDSDLKPRWTGRYSDALTAVEVYQRFVDVGFANEYVTVNLSEPSGKMHTKIIDRMGKVTTR' A
#
# COMPACT_ATOMS: atom_id res chain seq x y z
N MET A 1 23.44 5.94 14.36
CA MET A 1 22.98 6.53 13.09
C MET A 1 21.52 6.15 12.88
N GLU A 2 20.67 7.12 12.73
CA GLU A 2 19.25 6.85 12.53
C GLU A 2 18.99 6.41 11.10
N LYS A 3 18.14 5.39 10.94
CA LYS A 3 17.66 5.01 9.62
C LYS A 3 16.55 5.97 9.19
N GLU A 4 16.63 6.40 7.96
CA GLU A 4 15.56 7.17 7.36
C GLU A 4 14.53 6.22 6.76
N TYR A 5 13.27 6.40 7.10
CA TYR A 5 12.17 5.61 6.55
C TYR A 5 11.50 6.41 5.45
N LEU A 6 12.07 6.29 4.25
CA LEU A 6 11.70 7.11 3.10
C LEU A 6 10.53 6.54 2.28
N TYR A 7 10.26 5.26 2.44
CA TYR A 7 9.19 4.58 1.73
C TYR A 7 8.04 4.26 2.68
N SER A 8 6.81 4.39 2.22
CA SER A 8 5.67 4.00 3.03
C SER A 8 4.67 3.19 2.21
N VAL A 9 4.07 2.18 2.86
CA VAL A 9 2.98 1.40 2.30
C VAL A 9 1.76 1.65 3.16
N THR A 10 0.65 2.00 2.53
CA THR A 10 -0.58 2.37 3.24
C THR A 10 -1.75 1.56 2.70
N ILE A 11 -2.59 1.10 3.61
CA ILE A 11 -3.83 0.39 3.27
C ILE A 11 -5.00 1.23 3.77
N ALA A 12 -5.90 1.57 2.87
CA ALA A 12 -7.10 2.33 3.20
C ALA A 12 -8.33 1.59 2.68
N TYR A 13 -9.29 1.35 3.56
CA TYR A 13 -10.58 0.79 3.18
C TYR A 13 -11.49 1.91 2.72
N ASP A 14 -12.32 1.63 1.74
CA ASP A 14 -13.24 2.62 1.18
C ASP A 14 -14.17 3.23 2.24
N SER A 15 -14.55 2.43 3.23
CA SER A 15 -15.42 2.87 4.31
C SER A 15 -14.71 3.70 5.39
N ASP A 16 -13.38 3.77 5.36
CA ASP A 16 -12.60 4.47 6.38
C ASP A 16 -12.19 5.86 5.91
N LEU A 17 -12.22 6.84 6.83
CA LEU A 17 -11.75 8.19 6.56
C LEU A 17 -10.23 8.32 6.66
N LYS A 18 -9.59 7.35 7.28
CA LYS A 18 -8.13 7.33 7.49
C LYS A 18 -7.56 6.01 7.03
N PRO A 19 -6.26 5.97 6.67
CA PRO A 19 -5.60 4.71 6.41
C PRO A 19 -5.73 3.78 7.60
N ARG A 20 -6.07 2.52 7.35
CA ARG A 20 -6.22 1.53 8.40
C ARG A 20 -4.87 1.02 8.89
N TRP A 21 -3.88 1.02 8.02
CA TRP A 21 -2.56 0.56 8.34
C TRP A 21 -1.52 1.31 7.51
N THR A 22 -0.39 1.63 8.13
CA THR A 22 0.74 2.25 7.45
C THR A 22 2.03 1.62 7.94
N GLY A 23 2.85 1.14 7.01
CA GLY A 23 4.19 0.66 7.29
C GLY A 23 5.22 1.57 6.66
N ARG A 24 6.34 1.78 7.32
CA ARG A 24 7.43 2.60 6.83
C ARG A 24 8.70 1.78 6.70
N TYR A 25 9.43 1.99 5.61
CA TYR A 25 10.60 1.19 5.26
C TYR A 25 11.73 2.06 4.79
N SER A 26 12.97 1.61 5.06
CA SER A 26 14.16 2.37 4.67
C SER A 26 14.66 2.03 3.28
N ASP A 27 14.28 0.86 2.73
CA ASP A 27 14.73 0.44 1.41
C ASP A 27 13.56 0.11 0.49
N ALA A 28 13.78 0.34 -0.81
CA ALA A 28 12.77 0.15 -1.83
C ALA A 28 12.33 -1.31 -1.94
N LEU A 29 13.27 -2.24 -1.87
CA LEU A 29 12.97 -3.66 -2.07
C LEU A 29 11.97 -4.18 -1.05
N THR A 30 12.21 -3.88 0.24
CA THR A 30 11.30 -4.28 1.31
C THR A 30 9.92 -3.65 1.13
N ALA A 31 9.88 -2.37 0.80
CA ALA A 31 8.62 -1.66 0.59
C ALA A 31 7.81 -2.26 -0.57
N VAL A 32 8.46 -2.56 -1.68
CA VAL A 32 7.82 -3.17 -2.84
C VAL A 32 7.31 -4.58 -2.51
N GLU A 33 8.08 -5.37 -1.77
CA GLU A 33 7.66 -6.71 -1.37
C GLU A 33 6.41 -6.67 -0.48
N VAL A 34 6.36 -5.76 0.48
CA VAL A 34 5.20 -5.60 1.36
C VAL A 34 3.98 -5.15 0.57
N TYR A 35 4.17 -4.15 -0.31
CA TYR A 35 3.12 -3.65 -1.18
C TYR A 35 2.52 -4.77 -2.05
N GLN A 36 3.38 -5.54 -2.71
CA GLN A 36 2.94 -6.62 -3.59
C GLN A 36 2.25 -7.75 -2.81
N ARG A 37 2.72 -8.05 -1.61
CA ARG A 37 2.10 -9.06 -0.76
C ARG A 37 0.66 -8.69 -0.40
N PHE A 38 0.41 -7.43 -0.05
CA PHE A 38 -0.95 -6.98 0.23
C PHE A 38 -1.85 -7.06 -1.01
N VAL A 39 -1.31 -6.73 -2.18
CA VAL A 39 -2.05 -6.84 -3.44
C VAL A 39 -2.40 -8.30 -3.73
N ASP A 40 -1.44 -9.22 -3.52
CA ASP A 40 -1.63 -10.64 -3.83
C ASP A 40 -2.60 -11.34 -2.88
N VAL A 41 -2.53 -11.00 -1.59
CA VAL A 41 -3.41 -11.59 -0.58
C VAL A 41 -4.84 -11.10 -0.77
N GLY A 42 -5.01 -9.83 -1.08
CA GLY A 42 -6.31 -9.20 -1.21
C GLY A 42 -7.04 -9.07 0.13
N PHE A 43 -8.28 -8.61 0.04
CA PHE A 43 -9.10 -8.38 1.23
C PHE A 43 -10.53 -8.81 0.90
N ALA A 44 -10.94 -9.95 1.42
CA ALA A 44 -12.23 -10.55 1.09
C ALA A 44 -13.40 -9.60 1.39
N ASN A 45 -14.25 -9.37 0.39
CA ASN A 45 -15.46 -8.57 0.50
C ASN A 45 -15.25 -7.09 0.86
N GLU A 46 -14.01 -6.59 0.69
CA GLU A 46 -13.69 -5.19 0.96
C GLU A 46 -13.18 -4.49 -0.30
N TYR A 47 -13.47 -3.20 -0.38
CA TYR A 47 -12.92 -2.33 -1.40
C TYR A 47 -11.73 -1.59 -0.77
N VAL A 48 -10.54 -1.88 -1.25
CA VAL A 48 -9.30 -1.45 -0.58
C VAL A 48 -8.37 -0.76 -1.56
N THR A 49 -7.73 0.31 -1.09
CA THR A 49 -6.67 1.00 -1.83
C THR A 49 -5.34 0.69 -1.15
N VAL A 50 -4.37 0.22 -1.92
CA VAL A 50 -3.01 -0.02 -1.45
C VAL A 50 -2.08 0.97 -2.13
N ASN A 51 -1.36 1.76 -1.35
CA ASN A 51 -0.43 2.79 -1.83
C ASN A 51 1.00 2.49 -1.44
N LEU A 52 1.92 2.74 -2.36
CA LEU A 52 3.35 2.77 -2.09
C LEU A 52 3.85 4.16 -2.42
N SER A 53 4.41 4.86 -1.43
CA SER A 53 4.96 6.20 -1.60
C SER A 53 6.48 6.16 -1.57
N GLU A 54 7.11 6.84 -2.53
CA GLU A 54 8.57 6.92 -2.66
C GLU A 54 9.10 8.29 -2.20
N PRO A 55 10.40 8.38 -1.85
CA PRO A 55 10.99 9.65 -1.42
C PRO A 55 10.91 10.76 -2.47
N SER A 56 10.87 10.39 -3.75
CA SER A 56 10.74 11.33 -4.87
C SER A 56 9.38 12.00 -4.93
N GLY A 57 8.42 11.55 -4.15
CA GLY A 57 7.03 11.98 -4.22
C GLY A 57 6.17 11.13 -5.13
N LYS A 58 6.78 10.20 -5.86
CA LYS A 58 6.04 9.29 -6.74
C LYS A 58 5.22 8.32 -5.89
N MET A 59 3.99 8.07 -6.33
CA MET A 59 3.07 7.20 -5.62
C MET A 59 2.52 6.13 -6.57
N HIS A 60 2.52 4.89 -6.10
CA HIS A 60 1.96 3.77 -6.82
C HIS A 60 0.69 3.31 -6.10
N THR A 61 -0.42 3.29 -6.80
CA THR A 61 -1.72 2.97 -6.20
C THR A 61 -2.36 1.81 -6.93
N LYS A 62 -2.83 0.82 -6.17
CA LYS A 62 -3.65 -0.26 -6.70
C LYS A 62 -4.94 -0.33 -5.90
N ILE A 63 -6.04 -0.51 -6.62
CA ILE A 63 -7.37 -0.63 -6.03
C ILE A 63 -7.81 -2.07 -6.17
N ILE A 64 -8.23 -2.67 -5.07
CA ILE A 64 -8.74 -4.04 -5.04
C ILE A 64 -10.22 -3.96 -4.74
N ASP A 65 -11.07 -4.41 -5.67
CA ASP A 65 -12.50 -4.39 -5.46
C ASP A 65 -12.98 -5.55 -4.58
N ARG A 66 -14.26 -5.58 -4.28
CA ARG A 66 -14.85 -6.61 -3.41
C ARG A 66 -14.75 -8.03 -3.98
N MET A 67 -14.54 -8.14 -5.27
CA MET A 67 -14.38 -9.43 -5.95
C MET A 67 -12.92 -9.82 -6.12
N GLY A 68 -12.00 -9.02 -5.62
CA GLY A 68 -10.57 -9.28 -5.69
C GLY A 68 -9.92 -8.80 -6.98
N LYS A 69 -10.65 -8.07 -7.82
CA LYS A 69 -10.08 -7.53 -9.05
C LYS A 69 -9.17 -6.35 -8.74
N VAL A 70 -7.94 -6.40 -9.26
CA VAL A 70 -6.93 -5.37 -9.03
C VAL A 70 -6.90 -4.41 -10.23
N THR A 71 -6.96 -3.12 -9.93
CA THR A 71 -6.83 -2.05 -10.93
C THR A 71 -5.67 -1.16 -10.53
N THR A 72 -4.75 -0.90 -11.47
CA THR A 72 -3.65 0.04 -11.26
C THR A 72 -4.11 1.46 -11.61
N ARG A 73 -3.77 2.37 -10.74
CA ARG A 73 -4.16 3.76 -10.90
C ARG A 73 -2.99 4.66 -11.24
#